data_49192db9e12a2368165090b988ad19de
#
_entry.id   49192db9e12a2368165090b988ad19de
#
_cell.length_a   1.000
_cell.length_b   1.000
_cell.length_c   1.000
_cell.angle_alpha   90.00
_cell.angle_beta   90.00
_cell.angle_gamma   90.00
#
_symmetry.space_group_name_H-M   'P 1'
#
loop_
_entity.id
_entity.type
_entity.pdbx_description
1 polymer ?
#
loop_
_entity_poly.entity_id
_entity_poly.type
_entity_poly.pdbx_seq_one_letter_code
_entity_poly.pdbx_strand_id
1 'polypeptide(L)'
;RYDVGERSNFALVPMALAALEQLLECGVERIADHCATVTAEIAAQAEARGWRALRADQRVAHMTGVRVPGGLPAGLVGALAERKIHVSVRGDSIRVAPHLYNDLDDVASLFTALDALV
;
A
#
# COMPACT_ATOMS: atom_id res chain seq x y z
N ARG A 1 -15.69 22.87 14.30
CA ARG A 1 -14.87 23.84 13.57
C ARG A 1 -13.41 23.42 13.66
N TYR A 2 -12.75 23.28 12.53
CA TYR A 2 -11.37 22.78 12.44
C TYR A 2 -10.39 23.93 12.15
N ASP A 3 -10.45 25.00 12.94
CA ASP A 3 -9.54 26.14 12.82
C ASP A 3 -8.26 25.88 13.61
N VAL A 4 -7.12 26.08 12.96
CA VAL A 4 -5.80 26.09 13.60
C VAL A 4 -5.32 27.53 13.81
N GLY A 5 -4.43 27.76 14.76
CA GLY A 5 -3.93 29.10 15.11
C GLY A 5 -3.22 29.82 13.96
N GLU A 6 -2.49 29.09 13.11
CA GLU A 6 -1.81 29.61 11.92
C GLU A 6 -2.61 29.27 10.67
N ARG A 7 -3.31 30.26 10.12
CA ARG A 7 -4.27 30.07 9.01
C ARG A 7 -3.68 30.30 7.63
N SER A 8 -2.57 30.99 7.53
CA SER A 8 -2.03 31.44 6.25
C SER A 8 -0.72 30.75 5.96
N ASN A 9 -0.76 29.70 5.16
CA ASN A 9 0.45 29.09 4.62
C ASN A 9 0.48 29.26 3.10
N PHE A 10 1.16 30.31 2.65
CA PHE A 10 1.23 30.69 1.24
C PHE A 10 1.97 29.65 0.37
N ALA A 11 2.81 28.82 0.96
CA ALA A 11 3.52 27.77 0.24
C ALA A 11 2.71 26.49 0.14
N LEU A 12 2.11 26.04 1.25
CA LEU A 12 1.42 24.74 1.29
C LEU A 12 0.04 24.76 0.62
N VAL A 13 -0.69 25.88 0.65
CA VAL A 13 -2.04 25.95 0.05
C VAL A 13 -2.00 25.75 -1.46
N PRO A 14 -1.15 26.43 -2.25
CA PRO A 14 -1.04 26.16 -3.69
C PRO A 14 -0.61 24.73 -4.01
N MET A 15 0.31 24.14 -3.21
CA MET A 15 0.74 22.75 -3.38
C MET A 15 -0.42 21.77 -3.13
N ALA A 16 -1.21 22.02 -2.08
CA ALA A 16 -2.39 21.20 -1.78
C ALA A 16 -3.46 21.32 -2.87
N LEU A 17 -3.69 22.52 -3.42
CA LEU A 17 -4.62 22.73 -4.54
C LEU A 17 -4.18 21.94 -5.76
N ALA A 18 -2.93 22.05 -6.18
CA ALA A 18 -2.39 21.31 -7.32
C ALA A 18 -2.52 19.79 -7.14
N ALA A 19 -2.23 19.27 -5.94
CA ALA A 19 -2.39 17.86 -5.63
C ALA A 19 -3.85 17.40 -5.68
N LEU A 20 -4.78 18.21 -5.18
CA LEU A 20 -6.22 17.90 -5.21
C LEU A 20 -6.77 17.95 -6.64
N GLU A 21 -6.37 18.95 -7.46
CA GLU A 21 -6.73 19.04 -8.86
C GLU A 21 -6.27 17.80 -9.62
N GLN A 22 -5.03 17.36 -9.43
CA GLN A 22 -4.52 16.13 -10.02
C GLN A 22 -5.34 14.89 -9.61
N LEU A 23 -5.72 14.76 -8.34
CA LEU A 23 -6.57 13.66 -7.88
C LEU A 23 -7.96 13.68 -8.52
N LEU A 24 -8.54 14.88 -8.69
CA LEU A 24 -9.84 15.05 -9.36
C LEU A 24 -9.76 14.69 -10.85
N GLU A 25 -8.69 15.06 -11.53
CA GLU A 25 -8.43 14.67 -12.93
C GLU A 25 -8.25 13.15 -13.08
N CYS A 26 -7.52 12.52 -12.17
CA CYS A 26 -7.39 11.06 -12.13
C CYS A 26 -8.73 10.38 -11.87
N GLY A 27 -9.63 11.01 -11.11
CA GLY A 27 -10.92 10.47 -10.68
C GLY A 27 -10.79 9.52 -9.49
N VAL A 28 -11.41 9.88 -8.37
CA VAL A 28 -11.27 9.15 -7.10
C VAL A 28 -11.78 7.71 -7.22
N GLU A 29 -12.88 7.50 -7.94
CA GLU A 29 -13.45 6.17 -8.17
C GLU A 29 -12.49 5.30 -9.00
N ARG A 30 -11.89 5.86 -10.05
CA ARG A 30 -10.90 5.12 -10.87
C ARG A 30 -9.65 4.75 -10.06
N ILE A 31 -9.20 5.64 -9.19
CA ILE A 31 -8.11 5.35 -8.24
C ILE A 31 -8.50 4.20 -7.31
N ALA A 32 -9.70 4.25 -6.75
CA ALA A 32 -10.18 3.23 -5.83
C ALA A 32 -10.30 1.86 -6.52
N ASP A 33 -10.85 1.80 -7.73
CA ASP A 33 -11.00 0.56 -8.52
C ASP A 33 -9.64 -0.05 -8.89
N HIS A 34 -8.68 0.79 -9.32
CA HIS A 34 -7.32 0.34 -9.59
C HIS A 34 -6.65 -0.23 -8.35
N CYS A 35 -6.67 0.51 -7.24
CA CYS A 35 -6.09 0.05 -5.98
C CYS A 35 -6.78 -1.22 -5.47
N ALA A 36 -8.10 -1.36 -5.64
CA ALA A 36 -8.84 -2.56 -5.27
C ALA A 36 -8.37 -3.79 -6.07
N THR A 37 -8.11 -3.61 -7.37
CA THR A 37 -7.57 -4.67 -8.23
C THR A 37 -6.19 -5.12 -7.73
N VAL A 38 -5.29 -4.18 -7.47
CA VAL A 38 -3.93 -4.49 -7.01
C VAL A 38 -3.95 -5.14 -5.62
N THR A 39 -4.76 -4.64 -4.68
CA THR A 39 -4.86 -5.25 -3.34
C THR A 39 -5.57 -6.60 -3.35
N ALA A 40 -6.47 -6.85 -4.30
CA ALA A 40 -7.07 -8.17 -4.48
C ALA A 40 -6.02 -9.20 -4.94
N GLU A 41 -5.15 -8.83 -5.87
CA GLU A 41 -4.05 -9.68 -6.31
C GLU A 41 -3.07 -9.95 -5.16
N ILE A 42 -2.70 -8.93 -4.37
CA ILE A 42 -1.87 -9.13 -3.17
C ILE A 42 -2.48 -10.16 -2.22
N ALA A 43 -3.79 -10.10 -1.99
CA ALA A 43 -4.46 -11.06 -1.13
C ALA A 43 -4.45 -12.48 -1.75
N ALA A 44 -4.72 -12.60 -3.05
CA ALA A 44 -4.68 -13.88 -3.75
C ALA A 44 -3.29 -14.53 -3.70
N GLN A 45 -2.24 -13.75 -3.93
CA GLN A 45 -0.86 -14.21 -3.84
C GLN A 45 -0.47 -14.65 -2.41
N ALA A 46 -0.95 -13.95 -1.39
CA ALA A 46 -0.75 -14.33 0.00
C ALA A 46 -1.47 -15.65 0.32
N GLU A 47 -2.74 -15.78 -0.06
CA GLU A 47 -3.55 -16.98 0.16
C GLU A 47 -2.96 -18.20 -0.55
N ALA A 48 -2.46 -18.06 -1.78
CA ALA A 48 -1.82 -19.13 -2.53
C ALA A 48 -0.56 -19.70 -1.83
N ARG A 49 0.06 -18.90 -0.93
CA ARG A 49 1.20 -19.30 -0.10
C ARG A 49 0.81 -19.79 1.31
N GLY A 50 -0.49 -19.88 1.59
CA GLY A 50 -0.98 -20.20 2.93
C GLY A 50 -0.81 -19.04 3.93
N TRP A 51 -0.51 -17.83 3.45
CA TRP A 51 -0.42 -16.63 4.29
C TRP A 51 -1.82 -16.02 4.47
N ARG A 52 -1.96 -15.10 5.41
CA ARG A 52 -3.25 -14.48 5.70
C ARG A 52 -3.30 -13.04 5.19
N ALA A 53 -4.35 -12.72 4.44
CA ALA A 53 -4.76 -11.36 4.12
C ALA A 53 -6.17 -11.11 4.64
N LEU A 54 -6.56 -9.82 4.75
CA LEU A 54 -7.94 -9.47 5.09
C LEU A 54 -8.87 -9.88 3.94
N ARG A 55 -10.05 -10.38 4.30
CA ARG A 55 -11.11 -10.71 3.34
C ARG A 55 -11.54 -9.45 2.58
N ALA A 56 -12.11 -9.63 1.40
CA ALA A 56 -12.54 -8.53 0.54
C ALA A 56 -13.52 -7.56 1.22
N ASP A 57 -14.43 -8.08 2.05
CA ASP A 57 -15.42 -7.31 2.82
C ASP A 57 -14.82 -6.54 4.04
N GLN A 58 -13.58 -6.82 4.39
CA GLN A 58 -12.85 -6.21 5.51
C GLN A 58 -11.65 -5.36 5.05
N ARG A 59 -11.43 -5.27 3.76
CA ARG A 59 -10.27 -4.65 3.15
C ARG A 59 -10.65 -3.32 2.50
N VAL A 60 -9.85 -2.29 2.73
CA VAL A 60 -9.95 -1.04 1.97
C VAL A 60 -9.20 -1.17 0.65
N ALA A 61 -9.62 -0.41 -0.38
CA ALA A 61 -9.04 -0.51 -1.71
C ALA A 61 -7.53 -0.20 -1.74
N HIS A 62 -7.10 0.80 -1.00
CA HIS A 62 -5.74 1.39 -1.09
C HIS A 62 -4.73 0.79 -0.11
N MET A 63 -5.08 -0.23 0.66
CA MET A 63 -4.16 -0.81 1.65
C MET A 63 -4.59 -2.22 2.05
N THR A 64 -3.63 -3.11 2.23
CA THR A 64 -3.87 -4.44 2.81
C THR A 64 -2.72 -4.83 3.74
N GLY A 65 -3.01 -5.75 4.66
CA GLY A 65 -2.04 -6.38 5.53
C GLY A 65 -1.83 -7.85 5.11
N VAL A 66 -0.59 -8.27 5.01
CA VAL A 66 -0.21 -9.66 4.77
C VAL A 66 0.49 -10.20 6.01
N ARG A 67 -0.04 -11.27 6.59
CA ARG A 67 0.54 -11.97 7.74
C ARG A 67 1.14 -13.29 7.31
N VAL A 68 2.41 -13.46 7.63
CA VAL A 68 3.16 -14.70 7.35
C VAL A 68 3.08 -15.62 8.57
N PRO A 69 2.71 -16.90 8.40
CA PRO A 69 2.79 -17.88 9.48
C PRO A 69 4.25 -18.02 9.97
N GLY A 70 4.43 -18.05 11.29
CA GLY A 70 5.77 -18.10 11.88
C GLY A 70 6.39 -16.75 12.16
N GLY A 71 5.79 -15.65 11.70
CA GLY A 71 6.24 -14.29 11.93
C GLY A 71 7.13 -13.73 10.82
N LEU A 72 7.59 -12.52 11.01
CA LEU A 72 8.41 -11.82 10.02
C LEU A 72 9.89 -11.88 10.42
N PRO A 73 10.80 -12.19 9.50
CA PRO A 73 12.23 -12.17 9.76
C PRO A 73 12.72 -10.79 10.21
N ALA A 74 13.69 -10.77 11.13
CA ALA A 74 14.39 -9.54 11.48
C ALA A 74 15.05 -8.93 10.24
N GLY A 75 14.93 -7.60 10.07
CA GLY A 75 15.54 -6.92 8.93
C GLY A 75 14.78 -7.02 7.60
N LEU A 76 13.62 -7.69 7.55
CA LEU A 76 12.82 -7.88 6.33
C LEU A 76 12.59 -6.57 5.55
N VAL A 77 12.21 -5.49 6.25
CA VAL A 77 11.94 -4.19 5.60
C VAL A 77 13.19 -3.62 4.95
N GLY A 78 14.35 -3.75 5.59
CA GLY A 78 15.63 -3.33 5.02
C GLY A 78 16.00 -4.14 3.78
N ALA A 79 15.87 -5.48 3.84
CA ALA A 79 16.16 -6.37 2.72
C ALA A 79 15.22 -6.16 1.52
N LEU A 80 13.97 -5.79 1.76
CA LEU A 80 13.03 -5.38 0.71
C LEU A 80 13.40 -4.01 0.13
N ALA A 81 13.78 -3.05 0.97
CA ALA A 81 14.20 -1.71 0.52
C ALA A 81 15.45 -1.75 -0.38
N GLU A 82 16.41 -2.64 -0.11
CA GLU A 82 17.56 -2.90 -0.99
C GLU A 82 17.13 -3.37 -2.39
N ARG A 83 15.98 -4.04 -2.50
CA ARG A 83 15.34 -4.44 -3.76
C ARG A 83 14.38 -3.39 -4.32
N LYS A 84 14.40 -2.16 -3.77
CA LYS A 84 13.50 -1.05 -4.13
C LYS A 84 12.02 -1.33 -3.86
N ILE A 85 11.73 -2.22 -2.94
CA ILE A 85 10.37 -2.55 -2.50
C ILE A 85 10.15 -1.91 -1.13
N HIS A 86 9.26 -0.92 -1.08
CA HIS A 86 9.00 -0.12 0.11
C HIS A 86 7.66 -0.51 0.75
N VAL A 87 7.73 -1.17 1.88
CA VAL A 87 6.58 -1.58 2.69
C VAL A 87 6.78 -1.16 4.15
N SER A 88 5.79 -1.33 4.97
CA SER A 88 5.93 -1.13 6.42
C SER A 88 5.37 -2.33 7.18
N VAL A 89 5.86 -2.53 8.40
CA VAL A 89 5.35 -3.56 9.31
C VAL A 89 4.47 -2.92 10.37
N ARG A 90 3.35 -3.57 10.69
CA ARG A 90 2.44 -3.21 11.78
C ARG A 90 2.09 -4.48 12.57
N GLY A 91 2.60 -4.56 13.80
CA GLY A 91 2.52 -5.79 14.58
C GLY A 91 3.24 -6.93 13.86
N ASP A 92 2.51 -7.97 13.51
CA ASP A 92 2.99 -9.18 12.81
C ASP A 92 2.63 -9.21 11.32
N SER A 93 2.20 -8.07 10.77
CA SER A 93 1.76 -7.98 9.38
C SER A 93 2.60 -7.00 8.57
N ILE A 94 2.90 -7.38 7.33
CA ILE A 94 3.43 -6.48 6.30
C ILE A 94 2.25 -5.64 5.81
N ARG A 95 2.37 -4.32 5.91
CA ARG A 95 1.39 -3.38 5.34
C ARG A 95 1.85 -2.96 3.96
N VAL A 96 1.02 -3.26 2.97
CA VAL A 96 1.21 -2.87 1.56
C VAL A 96 0.15 -1.85 1.19
N ALA A 97 0.57 -0.75 0.60
CA ALA A 97 -0.31 0.37 0.23
C ALA A 97 0.00 0.81 -1.21
N PRO A 98 -0.61 0.16 -2.22
CA PRO A 98 -0.42 0.52 -3.61
C PRO A 98 -1.14 1.81 -3.97
N HIS A 99 -0.71 2.42 -5.07
CA HIS A 99 -1.35 3.58 -5.67
C HIS A 99 -1.32 3.46 -7.21
N LEU A 100 -1.74 4.49 -7.93
CA LEU A 100 -1.86 4.51 -9.41
C LEU A 100 -0.58 4.12 -10.17
N TYR A 101 0.59 4.27 -9.56
CA TYR A 101 1.88 3.93 -10.17
C TYR A 101 2.31 2.48 -9.93
N ASN A 102 1.52 1.69 -9.20
CA ASN A 102 1.79 0.28 -8.99
C ASN A 102 0.90 -0.58 -9.88
N ASP A 103 1.45 -1.67 -10.38
CA ASP A 103 0.78 -2.63 -11.23
C ASP A 103 0.93 -4.09 -10.71
N LEU A 104 0.49 -5.05 -11.49
CA LEU A 104 0.57 -6.47 -11.12
C LEU A 104 2.00 -7.01 -11.19
N ASP A 105 2.89 -6.40 -11.96
CA ASP A 105 4.30 -6.78 -12.02
C ASP A 105 5.02 -6.36 -10.74
N ASP A 106 4.63 -5.23 -10.15
CA ASP A 106 5.09 -4.83 -8.82
C ASP A 106 4.65 -5.84 -7.75
N VAL A 107 3.41 -6.35 -7.84
CA VAL A 107 2.92 -7.40 -6.92
C VAL A 107 3.73 -8.68 -7.10
N ALA A 108 3.99 -9.12 -8.33
CA ALA A 108 4.81 -10.29 -8.60
C ALA A 108 6.23 -10.13 -8.04
N SER A 109 6.81 -8.94 -8.22
CA SER A 109 8.14 -8.59 -7.69
C SER A 109 8.18 -8.62 -6.16
N LEU A 110 7.14 -8.08 -5.50
CA LEU A 110 6.99 -8.15 -4.04
C LEU A 110 6.99 -9.60 -3.55
N PHE A 111 6.15 -10.45 -4.12
CA PHE A 111 6.04 -11.84 -3.67
C PHE A 111 7.28 -12.68 -4.01
N THR A 112 7.93 -12.44 -5.14
CA THR A 112 9.23 -13.05 -5.46
C THR A 112 10.28 -12.70 -4.42
N ALA A 113 10.33 -11.45 -3.98
CA ALA A 113 11.24 -11.01 -2.93
C ALA A 113 10.88 -11.59 -1.56
N LEU A 114 9.60 -11.66 -1.23
CA LEU A 114 9.13 -12.27 0.02
C LEU A 114 9.42 -13.76 0.07
N ASP A 115 9.19 -14.51 -1.02
CA ASP A 115 9.49 -15.94 -1.10
C ASP A 115 10.98 -16.27 -0.87
N ALA A 116 11.86 -15.31 -1.19
CA ALA A 116 13.30 -15.44 -0.96
C ALA A 116 13.75 -15.04 0.45
N LEU A 117 12.91 -14.33 1.22
CA LEU A 117 13.26 -13.74 2.51
C LEU A 117 12.51 -14.36 3.69
N VAL A 118 11.42 -15.05 3.45
CA VAL A 118 10.53 -15.68 4.41
C VAL A 118 10.52 -17.18 4.23
#